data_d93542891b23b5d7724a686caf76f6f6
#
_entry.id   d93542891b23b5d7724a686caf76f6f6
#
_cell.length_a   1.000
_cell.length_b   1.000
_cell.length_c   1.000
_cell.angle_alpha   90.00
_cell.angle_beta   90.00
_cell.angle_gamma   90.00
#
_symmetry.space_group_name_H-M   'P 1'
#
loop_
_entity.id
_entity.type
_entity.pdbx_description
1 polymer ?
#
loop_
_entity_poly.entity_id
_entity_poly.type
_entity_poly.pdbx_seq_one_letter_code
_entity_poly.pdbx_strand_id
1 'polypeptide(L)'
;MERTYAEYAAHQAVELLAIDSPTGFTRQAAEWVLNAFRSLGYEARTTVKGGVLIDLGGSDENDGLLLEAHADTLGGMVAEIKGTGRLRLTALGGMRPENGEAENVRVYTRSGRVIEGTFQLCNASVHVNGEYANAKRSYDTCEVVLD
;
A
#
# COMPACT_ATOMS: atom_id res chain seq x y z
N MET A 1 21.83 -0.21 -24.39
CA MET A 1 22.03 0.43 -23.07
C MET A 1 20.69 0.88 -22.45
N GLU A 2 19.90 1.71 -23.11
CA GLU A 2 18.59 2.19 -22.60
C GLU A 2 17.60 1.06 -22.24
N ARG A 3 17.56 0.01 -23.04
CA ARG A 3 16.64 -1.13 -22.81
C ARG A 3 16.96 -1.88 -21.51
N THR A 4 18.23 -1.99 -21.17
CA THR A 4 18.68 -2.68 -19.94
C THR A 4 18.27 -1.93 -18.67
N TYR A 5 18.31 -0.59 -18.66
CA TYR A 5 17.87 0.20 -17.50
C TYR A 5 16.36 0.18 -17.35
N ALA A 6 15.61 0.24 -18.45
CA ALA A 6 14.15 0.15 -18.41
C ALA A 6 13.68 -1.23 -17.91
N GLU A 7 14.31 -2.30 -18.37
CA GLU A 7 14.01 -3.68 -17.91
C GLU A 7 14.34 -3.86 -16.42
N TYR A 8 15.49 -3.33 -15.98
CA TYR A 8 15.85 -3.34 -14.56
C TYR A 8 14.85 -2.57 -13.72
N ALA A 9 14.49 -1.34 -14.11
CA ALA A 9 13.53 -0.52 -13.39
C ALA A 9 12.15 -1.18 -13.32
N ALA A 10 11.69 -1.80 -14.42
CA ALA A 10 10.42 -2.54 -14.44
C ALA A 10 10.46 -3.74 -13.47
N HIS A 11 11.55 -4.50 -13.44
CA HIS A 11 11.72 -5.62 -12.51
C HIS A 11 11.69 -5.13 -11.05
N GLN A 12 12.44 -4.08 -10.72
CA GLN A 12 12.46 -3.52 -9.36
C GLN A 12 11.08 -2.97 -8.94
N ALA A 13 10.35 -2.37 -9.88
CA ALA A 13 9.00 -1.89 -9.63
C ALA A 13 8.04 -3.04 -9.29
N VAL A 14 8.10 -4.16 -10.03
CA VAL A 14 7.29 -5.36 -9.74
C VAL A 14 7.59 -5.90 -8.35
N GLU A 15 8.86 -6.04 -7.99
CA GLU A 15 9.29 -6.55 -6.68
C GLU A 15 8.82 -5.64 -5.54
N LEU A 16 9.02 -4.32 -5.67
CA LEU A 16 8.63 -3.35 -4.65
C LEU A 16 7.11 -3.27 -4.49
N LEU A 17 6.37 -3.23 -5.60
CA LEU A 17 4.90 -3.12 -5.59
C LEU A 17 4.20 -4.42 -5.15
N ALA A 18 4.91 -5.55 -5.13
CA ALA A 18 4.41 -6.79 -4.54
C ALA A 18 4.41 -6.76 -2.99
N ILE A 19 5.08 -5.77 -2.38
CA ILE A 19 5.12 -5.61 -0.93
C ILE A 19 3.96 -4.71 -0.50
N ASP A 20 3.07 -5.22 0.35
CA ASP A 20 1.99 -4.42 0.90
C ASP A 20 2.55 -3.30 1.79
N SER A 21 2.32 -2.06 1.39
CA SER A 21 2.88 -0.88 2.05
C SER A 21 1.89 0.28 2.21
N PRO A 22 0.65 0.04 2.70
CA PRO A 22 -0.24 1.17 2.95
C PRO A 22 0.37 2.13 3.97
N THR A 23 0.01 3.41 3.88
CA THR A 23 0.52 4.48 4.76
C THR A 23 0.50 4.05 6.23
N GLY A 24 1.65 4.13 6.91
CA GLY A 24 1.85 3.65 8.29
C GLY A 24 2.23 2.17 8.42
N PHE A 25 2.20 1.39 7.34
CA PHE A 25 2.61 -0.02 7.30
C PHE A 25 3.73 -0.26 6.27
N THR A 26 4.69 0.66 6.19
CA THR A 26 5.70 0.74 5.12
C THR A 26 7.04 0.09 5.45
N ARG A 27 7.19 -0.52 6.64
CA ARG A 27 8.49 -1.02 7.11
C ARG A 27 9.12 -2.03 6.16
N GLN A 28 8.35 -2.98 5.64
CA GLN A 28 8.87 -4.02 4.74
C GLN A 28 9.33 -3.43 3.41
N ALA A 29 8.58 -2.49 2.84
CA ALA A 29 8.98 -1.78 1.62
C ALA A 29 10.26 -0.95 1.86
N ALA A 30 10.36 -0.25 2.99
CA ALA A 30 11.56 0.50 3.35
C ALA A 30 12.78 -0.42 3.54
N GLU A 31 12.62 -1.57 4.20
CA GLU A 31 13.67 -2.59 4.35
C GLU A 31 14.11 -3.15 2.99
N TRP A 32 13.16 -3.39 2.10
CA TRP A 32 13.48 -3.84 0.74
C TRP A 32 14.31 -2.79 -0.02
N VAL A 33 13.89 -1.51 -0.02
CA VAL A 33 14.62 -0.40 -0.65
C VAL A 33 16.03 -0.28 -0.04
N LEU A 34 16.13 -0.29 1.30
CA LEU A 34 17.40 -0.22 2.01
C LEU A 34 18.38 -1.30 1.53
N ASN A 35 17.91 -2.54 1.46
CA ASN A 35 18.72 -3.69 1.05
C ASN A 35 19.06 -3.66 -0.44
N ALA A 36 18.14 -3.22 -1.29
CA ALA A 36 18.38 -3.08 -2.72
C ALA A 36 19.54 -2.10 -3.00
N PHE A 37 19.55 -0.94 -2.37
CA PHE A 37 20.65 0.03 -2.55
C PHE A 37 21.95 -0.43 -1.92
N ARG A 38 21.91 -1.08 -0.76
CA ARG A 38 23.12 -1.66 -0.14
C ARG A 38 23.74 -2.76 -1.00
N SER A 39 22.93 -3.57 -1.68
CA SER A 39 23.43 -4.60 -2.60
C SER A 39 24.14 -4.04 -3.83
N LEU A 40 23.82 -2.79 -4.19
CA LEU A 40 24.51 -2.03 -5.25
C LEU A 40 25.77 -1.32 -4.75
N GLY A 41 26.08 -1.41 -3.45
CA GLY A 41 27.26 -0.81 -2.83
C GLY A 41 27.08 0.62 -2.32
N TYR A 42 25.85 1.13 -2.28
CA TYR A 42 25.57 2.48 -1.75
C TYR A 42 25.39 2.46 -0.22
N GLU A 43 25.78 3.55 0.42
CA GLU A 43 25.45 3.81 1.82
C GLU A 43 23.97 4.19 1.93
N ALA A 44 23.20 3.35 2.61
CA ALA A 44 21.79 3.57 2.84
C ALA A 44 21.44 3.37 4.31
N ARG A 45 20.58 4.24 4.83
CA ARG A 45 20.12 4.21 6.24
C ARG A 45 18.64 4.55 6.34
N THR A 46 18.01 4.05 7.38
CA THR A 46 16.64 4.44 7.71
C THR A 46 16.62 5.78 8.46
N THR A 47 15.62 6.59 8.17
CA THR A 47 15.33 7.81 8.91
C THR A 47 14.47 7.51 10.15
N VAL A 48 14.37 8.46 11.07
CA VAL A 48 13.52 8.33 12.27
C VAL A 48 12.04 8.08 11.92
N LYS A 49 11.58 8.61 10.78
CA LYS A 49 10.20 8.43 10.30
C LYS A 49 10.00 7.17 9.44
N GLY A 50 11.02 6.32 9.32
CA GLY A 50 10.93 5.06 8.58
C GLY A 50 11.15 5.17 7.07
N GLY A 51 11.55 6.34 6.55
CA GLY A 51 12.02 6.48 5.18
C GLY A 51 13.44 5.95 5.01
N VAL A 52 13.90 5.81 3.77
CA VAL A 52 15.27 5.42 3.44
C VAL A 52 15.99 6.60 2.83
N LEU A 53 17.16 6.91 3.35
CA LEU A 53 18.07 7.91 2.81
C LEU A 53 19.30 7.21 2.24
N ILE A 54 19.61 7.50 0.99
CA ILE A 54 20.71 6.91 0.24
C ILE A 54 21.64 8.05 -0.20
N ASP A 55 22.92 7.90 0.05
CA ASP A 55 23.95 8.77 -0.52
C ASP A 55 24.44 8.14 -1.82
N LEU A 56 24.17 8.82 -2.92
CA LEU A 56 24.60 8.38 -4.26
C LEU A 56 26.00 8.96 -4.62
N GLY A 57 26.57 9.75 -3.74
CA GLY A 57 27.79 10.51 -3.99
C GLY A 57 27.56 11.70 -4.90
N GLY A 58 28.62 12.45 -5.13
CA GLY A 58 28.61 13.63 -5.99
C GLY A 58 30.01 14.17 -6.18
N SER A 59 30.18 15.13 -7.09
CA SER A 59 31.46 15.81 -7.36
C SER A 59 31.63 17.06 -6.49
N ASP A 60 30.58 17.59 -5.89
CA ASP A 60 30.59 18.77 -5.05
C ASP A 60 29.73 18.54 -3.80
N GLU A 61 30.36 18.63 -2.62
CA GLU A 61 29.67 18.43 -1.33
C GLU A 61 28.79 19.63 -0.93
N ASN A 62 28.93 20.78 -1.61
CA ASN A 62 28.20 22.02 -1.30
C ASN A 62 27.02 22.27 -2.26
N ASP A 63 26.90 21.48 -3.32
CA ASP A 63 25.81 21.60 -4.32
C ASP A 63 25.15 20.24 -4.54
N GLY A 64 24.25 19.88 -3.61
CA GLY A 64 23.58 18.59 -3.60
C GLY A 64 22.23 18.61 -4.31
N LEU A 65 21.92 17.54 -5.06
CA LEU A 65 20.60 17.28 -5.62
C LEU A 65 19.87 16.24 -4.79
N LEU A 66 18.70 16.59 -4.25
CA LEU A 66 17.81 15.64 -3.59
C LEU A 66 16.82 15.08 -4.62
N LEU A 67 16.81 13.74 -4.76
CA LEU A 67 15.76 13.01 -5.46
C LEU A 67 14.88 12.32 -4.42
N GLU A 68 13.57 12.56 -4.47
CA GLU A 68 12.63 11.93 -3.54
C GLU A 68 11.49 11.23 -4.26
N ALA A 69 11.02 10.14 -3.66
CA ALA A 69 9.82 9.43 -4.07
C ALA A 69 9.19 8.77 -2.85
N HIS A 70 7.86 8.53 -2.90
CA HIS A 70 7.17 7.77 -1.86
C HIS A 70 7.07 6.29 -2.22
N ALA A 71 7.10 5.43 -1.19
CA ALA A 71 6.95 3.99 -1.32
C ALA A 71 5.64 3.46 -0.70
N ASP A 72 4.85 4.34 -0.08
CA ASP A 72 3.56 3.93 0.45
C ASP A 72 2.51 3.83 -0.66
N THR A 73 1.59 2.89 -0.46
CA THR A 73 0.51 2.59 -1.38
C THR A 73 -0.85 2.88 -0.74
N LEU A 74 -1.90 2.79 -1.54
CA LEU A 74 -3.28 2.93 -1.06
C LEU A 74 -3.66 1.76 -0.15
N GLY A 75 -4.55 2.02 0.80
CA GLY A 75 -5.07 1.01 1.69
C GLY A 75 -6.14 1.55 2.63
N GLY A 76 -6.56 0.71 3.56
CA GLY A 76 -7.51 1.07 4.61
C GLY A 76 -7.06 0.53 5.95
N MET A 77 -7.52 1.15 7.02
CA MET A 77 -7.32 0.67 8.38
C MET A 77 -8.66 0.20 8.96
N VAL A 78 -8.65 -0.92 9.66
CA VAL A 78 -9.85 -1.42 10.35
C VAL A 78 -10.24 -0.42 11.44
N ALA A 79 -11.41 0.20 11.28
CA ALA A 79 -11.98 1.12 12.24
C ALA A 79 -12.94 0.40 13.21
N GLU A 80 -13.57 -0.69 12.78
CA GLU A 80 -14.54 -1.42 13.57
C GLU A 80 -14.63 -2.88 13.11
N ILE A 81 -14.75 -3.80 14.06
CA ILE A 81 -15.19 -5.18 13.82
C ILE A 81 -16.65 -5.23 14.19
N LYS A 82 -17.52 -5.37 13.20
CA LYS A 82 -18.96 -5.41 13.38
C LYS A 82 -19.40 -6.71 14.10
N GLY A 83 -20.57 -6.70 14.71
CA GLY A 83 -21.14 -7.89 15.35
C GLY A 83 -21.36 -9.09 14.41
N THR A 84 -21.37 -8.84 13.09
CA THR A 84 -21.41 -9.85 12.02
C THR A 84 -20.04 -10.45 11.67
N GLY A 85 -18.96 -9.95 12.28
CA GLY A 85 -17.58 -10.29 11.91
C GLY A 85 -17.01 -9.51 10.71
N ARG A 86 -17.84 -8.72 10.02
CA ARG A 86 -17.39 -7.88 8.90
C ARG A 86 -16.65 -6.65 9.42
N LEU A 87 -15.74 -6.09 8.60
CA LEU A 87 -14.87 -5.00 9.01
C LEU A 87 -15.26 -3.70 8.31
N ARG A 88 -15.51 -2.66 9.12
CA ARG A 88 -15.58 -1.30 8.61
C ARG A 88 -14.18 -0.69 8.58
N LEU A 89 -13.86 -0.03 7.48
CA LEU A 89 -12.55 0.60 7.29
C LEU A 89 -12.63 2.12 7.50
N THR A 90 -11.46 2.71 7.71
CA THR A 90 -11.18 4.13 7.48
C THR A 90 -10.07 4.28 6.45
N ALA A 91 -10.06 5.42 5.74
CA ALA A 91 -9.06 5.68 4.72
C ALA A 91 -7.65 5.75 5.28
N LEU A 92 -6.71 5.19 4.53
CA LEU A 92 -5.29 5.52 4.62
C LEU A 92 -4.89 6.19 3.30
N GLY A 93 -4.38 7.43 3.39
CA GLY A 93 -4.09 8.23 2.20
C GLY A 93 -5.36 8.57 1.40
N GLY A 94 -5.24 8.61 0.09
CA GLY A 94 -6.28 9.05 -0.84
C GLY A 94 -7.14 7.94 -1.44
N MET A 95 -7.19 6.76 -0.86
CA MET A 95 -8.01 5.66 -1.36
C MET A 95 -9.49 6.04 -1.35
N ARG A 96 -10.15 5.85 -2.48
CA ARG A 96 -11.61 6.01 -2.61
C ARG A 96 -12.27 4.63 -2.64
N PRO A 97 -13.38 4.44 -1.90
CA PRO A 97 -14.09 3.16 -1.87
C PRO A 97 -14.52 2.65 -3.23
N GLU A 98 -14.85 3.55 -4.15
CA GLU A 98 -15.22 3.21 -5.53
C GLU A 98 -14.12 2.45 -6.28
N ASN A 99 -12.85 2.74 -5.97
CA ASN A 99 -11.71 2.11 -6.62
C ASN A 99 -11.36 0.75 -6.02
N GLY A 100 -11.88 0.45 -4.84
CA GLY A 100 -11.61 -0.82 -4.14
C GLY A 100 -12.80 -1.77 -4.10
N GLU A 101 -13.98 -1.36 -4.61
CA GLU A 101 -15.17 -2.22 -4.61
C GLU A 101 -14.92 -3.49 -5.44
N ALA A 102 -15.23 -4.64 -4.85
CA ALA A 102 -15.01 -5.99 -5.38
C ALA A 102 -13.54 -6.45 -5.44
N GLU A 103 -12.60 -5.68 -4.91
CA GLU A 103 -11.20 -6.09 -4.82
C GLU A 103 -10.95 -7.03 -3.64
N ASN A 104 -10.08 -8.01 -3.86
CA ASN A 104 -9.56 -8.84 -2.79
C ASN A 104 -8.57 -8.05 -1.95
N VAL A 105 -8.66 -8.20 -0.65
CA VAL A 105 -7.82 -7.49 0.32
C VAL A 105 -7.14 -8.46 1.28
N ARG A 106 -5.97 -8.07 1.78
CA ARG A 106 -5.27 -8.75 2.86
C ARG A 106 -5.38 -7.95 4.15
N VAL A 107 -5.90 -8.58 5.19
CA VAL A 107 -6.07 -7.98 6.51
C VAL A 107 -4.95 -8.47 7.42
N TYR A 108 -4.08 -7.57 7.83
CA TYR A 108 -2.96 -7.82 8.73
C TYR A 108 -3.41 -7.66 10.18
N THR A 109 -3.30 -8.72 10.97
CA THR A 109 -3.67 -8.71 12.39
C THR A 109 -2.47 -8.36 13.28
N ARG A 110 -2.75 -7.93 14.50
CA ARG A 110 -1.69 -7.69 15.51
C ARG A 110 -0.89 -8.95 15.88
N SER A 111 -1.47 -10.13 15.69
CA SER A 111 -0.78 -11.41 15.92
C SER A 111 0.11 -11.85 14.76
N GLY A 112 0.21 -11.05 13.69
CA GLY A 112 0.98 -11.37 12.50
C GLY A 112 0.27 -12.30 11.50
N ARG A 113 -1.01 -12.65 11.75
CA ARG A 113 -1.81 -13.41 10.77
C ARG A 113 -2.26 -12.49 9.66
N VAL A 114 -2.28 -13.03 8.44
CA VAL A 114 -2.90 -12.41 7.28
C VAL A 114 -4.20 -13.17 6.99
N ILE A 115 -5.29 -12.45 6.85
CA ILE A 115 -6.61 -13.01 6.53
C ILE A 115 -7.05 -12.35 5.23
N GLU A 116 -7.47 -13.15 4.28
CA GLU A 116 -7.99 -12.65 3.01
C GLU A 116 -9.46 -12.27 3.17
N GLY A 117 -9.96 -11.47 2.25
CA GLY A 117 -11.35 -11.06 2.21
C GLY A 117 -11.63 -10.16 1.02
N THR A 118 -12.87 -9.75 0.86
CA THR A 118 -13.31 -8.87 -0.23
C THR A 118 -13.87 -7.56 0.31
N PHE A 119 -13.44 -6.44 -0.24
CA PHE A 119 -14.03 -5.13 0.05
C PHE A 119 -15.22 -4.89 -0.87
N GLN A 120 -16.40 -4.67 -0.30
CA GLN A 120 -17.65 -4.57 -1.03
C GLN A 120 -18.68 -3.67 -0.34
N LEU A 121 -19.76 -3.33 -1.03
CA LEU A 121 -20.92 -2.71 -0.40
C LEU A 121 -21.48 -3.61 0.71
N CYS A 122 -22.01 -3.00 1.78
CA CYS A 122 -22.71 -3.73 2.85
C CYS A 122 -23.90 -4.54 2.33
N ASN A 123 -24.59 -4.02 1.29
CA ASN A 123 -25.63 -4.74 0.56
C ASN A 123 -25.20 -4.89 -0.91
N ALA A 124 -24.30 -5.85 -1.16
CA ALA A 124 -23.59 -6.02 -2.42
C ALA A 124 -24.36 -6.75 -3.53
N SER A 125 -25.51 -7.36 -3.22
CA SER A 125 -26.28 -8.12 -4.22
C SER A 125 -27.15 -7.21 -5.07
N VAL A 126 -26.84 -7.08 -6.35
CA VAL A 126 -27.66 -6.33 -7.32
C VAL A 126 -29.09 -6.91 -7.46
N HIS A 127 -29.27 -8.20 -7.22
CA HIS A 127 -30.57 -8.87 -7.30
C HIS A 127 -31.49 -8.60 -6.12
N VAL A 128 -30.93 -8.19 -4.97
CA VAL A 128 -31.67 -7.93 -3.73
C VAL A 128 -31.68 -6.45 -3.40
N ASN A 129 -30.66 -5.73 -3.79
CA ASN A 129 -30.51 -4.30 -3.54
C ASN A 129 -31.00 -3.49 -4.75
N GLY A 130 -32.26 -3.07 -4.73
CA GLY A 130 -32.84 -2.24 -5.81
C GLY A 130 -32.14 -0.89 -6.01
N GLU A 131 -31.43 -0.41 -4.98
CA GLU A 131 -30.67 0.84 -5.04
C GLU A 131 -29.18 0.64 -5.35
N TYR A 132 -28.75 -0.58 -5.71
CA TYR A 132 -27.33 -0.90 -5.92
C TYR A 132 -26.62 0.10 -6.85
N ALA A 133 -27.25 0.45 -7.97
CA ALA A 133 -26.65 1.34 -8.96
C ALA A 133 -26.48 2.78 -8.45
N ASN A 134 -27.37 3.22 -7.54
CA ASN A 134 -27.41 4.57 -6.99
C ASN A 134 -26.74 4.66 -5.60
N ALA A 135 -26.38 3.51 -5.01
CA ALA A 135 -25.79 3.48 -3.68
C ALA A 135 -24.44 4.23 -3.68
N LYS A 136 -24.29 5.21 -2.80
CA LYS A 136 -23.03 5.92 -2.61
C LYS A 136 -21.99 4.95 -2.06
N ARG A 137 -20.81 4.90 -2.67
CA ARG A 137 -19.65 4.18 -2.15
C ARG A 137 -18.93 5.07 -1.14
N SER A 138 -18.85 4.62 0.09
CA SER A 138 -18.16 5.31 1.18
C SER A 138 -17.66 4.27 2.19
N TYR A 139 -16.81 4.69 3.13
CA TYR A 139 -16.36 3.81 4.22
C TYR A 139 -17.48 3.45 5.21
N ASP A 140 -18.63 4.14 5.17
CA ASP A 140 -19.81 3.79 5.97
C ASP A 140 -20.72 2.81 5.23
N THR A 141 -20.68 2.78 3.90
CA THR A 141 -21.54 1.91 3.07
C THR A 141 -20.80 0.70 2.51
N CYS A 142 -19.48 0.65 2.65
CA CYS A 142 -18.64 -0.48 2.27
C CYS A 142 -18.02 -1.15 3.50
N GLU A 143 -17.67 -2.42 3.34
CA GLU A 143 -17.09 -3.25 4.40
C GLU A 143 -16.20 -4.33 3.80
N VAL A 144 -15.31 -4.92 4.60
CA VAL A 144 -14.59 -6.13 4.23
C VAL A 144 -15.35 -7.34 4.78
N VAL A 145 -15.59 -8.29 3.91
CA VAL A 145 -16.05 -9.64 4.26
C VAL A 145 -14.82 -10.54 4.25
N LEU A 146 -14.53 -11.19 5.36
CA LEU A 146 -13.42 -12.13 5.51
C LEU A 146 -13.80 -13.50 4.94
N ASP A 147 -12.82 -14.19 4.37
CA ASP A 147 -12.95 -15.56 3.86
C ASP A 147 -12.93 -16.62 4.97
#